data_d53eb7bcb1e522da135e4efb3837f3c3
#
_entry.id   d53eb7bcb1e522da135e4efb3837f3c3
#
_cell.length_a   1.000
_cell.length_b   1.000
_cell.length_c   1.000
_cell.angle_alpha   90.00
_cell.angle_beta   90.00
_cell.angle_gamma   90.00
#
_symmetry.space_group_name_H-M   'P 1'
#
loop_
_entity.id
_entity.type
_entity.pdbx_description
1 polymer ?
#
loop_
_entity_poly.entity_id
_entity_poly.type
_entity_poly.pdbx_seq_one_letter_code
_entity_poly.pdbx_strand_id
1 'polypeptide(L)'
;MRCRLLTAVLLTCLAAQAQSLSVRELRSFIQSSIQLQQTDKQVAGFLSRVRLTEKLDDGAVEQMQSLGIGPRTLAALRLLRDQSQGLAAAAPAAPEAPPAPIPPPSAEEQAAVIAEIREYALRYTKNLPDFICTQVTRRYVAATPGGRYDPHGTGGDSSWQLQDTLTIRLSYFEQKEDYKLVLVNNTATQQDYRKMAGSVSTGEFGSMLREIFEPATEAHFEWDHWATLRSRRALTFKYDVAKARSHWVLDYQRQQQFVPAYSGLVYVDRETHQVLRVSMVSRDVPADFPIRQAETVLDYDYQTLSDHRFLLPLKADTRIGTSETLSRLDEEFRLYRKFSTESEIKYDTPEPLPADQTQEQAPHAPR
;
A
#
# COMPACT_ATOMS: atom_id res chain seq x y z
N MET A 1 -61.21 -51.70 22.70
CA MET A 1 -60.43 -52.06 21.49
C MET A 1 -59.18 -51.21 21.48
N ARG A 2 -58.03 -51.82 21.75
CA ARG A 2 -56.71 -51.14 21.87
C ARG A 2 -55.98 -51.27 20.55
N CYS A 3 -55.79 -50.17 19.85
CA CYS A 3 -54.97 -50.10 18.63
C CYS A 3 -53.53 -49.70 19.02
N ARG A 4 -52.56 -50.60 18.82
CA ARG A 4 -51.15 -50.36 19.05
C ARG A 4 -50.56 -49.80 17.74
N LEU A 5 -50.11 -48.58 17.78
CA LEU A 5 -49.27 -48.00 16.73
C LEU A 5 -47.79 -48.44 16.94
N LEU A 6 -47.27 -49.17 15.99
CA LEU A 6 -45.84 -49.50 15.88
C LEU A 6 -45.19 -48.30 15.22
N THR A 7 -44.31 -47.61 15.96
CA THR A 7 -43.43 -46.56 15.45
C THR A 7 -42.13 -47.23 14.97
N ALA A 8 -41.96 -47.37 13.67
CA ALA A 8 -40.71 -47.80 13.08
C ALA A 8 -39.71 -46.63 13.09
N VAL A 9 -38.68 -46.76 13.93
CA VAL A 9 -37.52 -45.84 13.94
C VAL A 9 -36.62 -46.22 12.77
N LEU A 10 -36.64 -45.42 11.70
CA LEU A 10 -35.62 -45.51 10.63
C LEU A 10 -34.30 -44.93 11.15
N LEU A 11 -33.37 -45.78 11.51
CA LEU A 11 -31.96 -45.39 11.69
C LEU A 11 -31.35 -45.10 10.32
N THR A 12 -31.30 -43.85 9.92
CA THR A 12 -30.48 -43.43 8.82
C THR A 12 -29.03 -43.42 9.24
N CYS A 13 -28.26 -44.43 8.83
CA CYS A 13 -26.80 -44.41 8.88
C CYS A 13 -26.33 -43.27 7.97
N LEU A 14 -25.93 -42.13 8.56
CA LEU A 14 -25.08 -41.14 7.87
C LEU A 14 -23.73 -41.81 7.64
N ALA A 15 -23.54 -42.40 6.47
CA ALA A 15 -22.22 -42.74 5.96
C ALA A 15 -21.45 -41.41 5.82
N ALA A 16 -20.40 -41.23 6.64
CA ALA A 16 -19.46 -40.14 6.49
C ALA A 16 -18.78 -40.31 5.13
N GLN A 17 -19.29 -39.63 4.11
CA GLN A 17 -18.68 -39.64 2.77
C GLN A 17 -17.34 -38.96 2.90
N ALA A 18 -16.25 -39.71 2.64
CA ALA A 18 -14.92 -39.17 2.51
C ALA A 18 -14.93 -38.16 1.34
N GLN A 19 -14.62 -36.95 1.61
CA GLN A 19 -14.56 -35.88 0.59
C GLN A 19 -13.36 -36.15 -0.31
N SER A 20 -13.59 -36.29 -1.61
CA SER A 20 -12.52 -36.47 -2.59
C SER A 20 -12.04 -35.11 -3.09
N LEU A 21 -10.74 -34.87 -3.04
CA LEU A 21 -10.11 -33.63 -3.49
C LEU A 21 -9.00 -33.94 -4.52
N SER A 22 -8.88 -33.08 -5.51
CA SER A 22 -7.67 -32.99 -6.35
C SER A 22 -6.52 -32.31 -5.57
N VAL A 23 -5.29 -32.45 -6.03
CA VAL A 23 -4.12 -31.77 -5.43
C VAL A 23 -4.29 -30.24 -5.48
N ARG A 24 -4.94 -29.72 -6.52
CA ARG A 24 -5.27 -28.29 -6.65
C ARG A 24 -6.24 -27.82 -5.56
N GLU A 25 -7.33 -28.52 -5.37
CA GLU A 25 -8.32 -28.21 -4.33
C GLU A 25 -7.74 -28.32 -2.93
N LEU A 26 -6.89 -29.33 -2.69
CA LEU A 26 -6.14 -29.47 -1.47
C LEU A 26 -5.27 -28.24 -1.19
N ARG A 27 -4.53 -27.74 -2.18
CA ARG A 27 -3.71 -26.54 -2.08
C ARG A 27 -4.56 -25.30 -1.76
N SER A 28 -5.66 -25.11 -2.49
CA SER A 28 -6.59 -23.97 -2.26
C SER A 28 -7.19 -24.02 -0.86
N PHE A 29 -7.55 -25.20 -0.37
CA PHE A 29 -8.04 -25.40 0.99
C PHE A 29 -6.99 -24.97 2.02
N ILE A 30 -5.74 -25.39 1.88
CA ILE A 30 -4.65 -25.00 2.79
C ILE A 30 -4.41 -23.50 2.79
N GLN A 31 -4.36 -22.86 1.60
CA GLN A 31 -4.23 -21.41 1.48
C GLN A 31 -5.36 -20.67 2.18
N SER A 32 -6.61 -21.07 1.94
CA SER A 32 -7.78 -20.48 2.59
C SER A 32 -7.76 -20.69 4.11
N SER A 33 -7.32 -21.88 4.58
CA SER A 33 -7.22 -22.19 6.01
C SER A 33 -6.21 -21.29 6.73
N ILE A 34 -5.09 -20.96 6.06
CA ILE A 34 -4.09 -20.02 6.57
C ILE A 34 -4.66 -18.62 6.64
N GLN A 35 -5.32 -18.15 5.57
CA GLN A 35 -5.97 -16.83 5.53
C GLN A 35 -7.05 -16.66 6.60
N LEU A 36 -7.80 -17.72 6.87
CA LEU A 36 -8.85 -17.77 7.92
C LEU A 36 -8.28 -18.05 9.32
N GLN A 37 -6.96 -18.10 9.48
CA GLN A 37 -6.26 -18.36 10.73
C GLN A 37 -6.75 -19.62 11.46
N GLN A 38 -7.10 -20.68 10.72
CA GLN A 38 -7.51 -21.95 11.29
C GLN A 38 -6.35 -22.60 12.03
N THR A 39 -6.65 -23.26 13.16
CA THR A 39 -5.61 -23.92 13.95
C THR A 39 -5.07 -25.16 13.22
N ASP A 40 -3.79 -25.47 13.42
CA ASP A 40 -3.11 -26.66 12.86
C ASP A 40 -3.88 -27.97 13.15
N LYS A 41 -4.51 -28.06 14.32
CA LYS A 41 -5.36 -29.21 14.69
C LYS A 41 -6.63 -29.32 13.84
N GLN A 42 -7.26 -28.18 13.51
CA GLN A 42 -8.48 -28.17 12.70
C GLN A 42 -8.17 -28.58 11.24
N VAL A 43 -7.12 -28.01 10.66
CA VAL A 43 -6.69 -28.33 9.31
C VAL A 43 -6.29 -29.80 9.20
N ALA A 44 -5.45 -30.31 10.09
CA ALA A 44 -5.06 -31.71 10.13
C ALA A 44 -6.27 -32.66 10.32
N GLY A 45 -7.23 -32.26 11.17
CA GLY A 45 -8.47 -33.03 11.39
C GLY A 45 -9.38 -33.08 10.16
N PHE A 46 -9.39 -32.07 9.30
CA PHE A 46 -10.07 -32.11 8.02
C PHE A 46 -9.33 -33.05 7.06
N LEU A 47 -8.01 -32.88 6.90
CA LEU A 47 -7.19 -33.67 5.99
C LEU A 47 -7.25 -35.18 6.27
N SER A 48 -7.43 -35.59 7.53
CA SER A 48 -7.56 -37.01 7.87
C SER A 48 -8.81 -37.69 7.32
N ARG A 49 -9.80 -36.94 6.84
CA ARG A 49 -11.07 -37.42 6.24
C ARG A 49 -11.12 -37.26 4.72
N VAL A 50 -10.10 -36.64 4.14
CA VAL A 50 -9.98 -36.42 2.70
C VAL A 50 -9.38 -37.62 2.01
N ARG A 51 -9.81 -37.90 0.77
CA ARG A 51 -9.14 -38.80 -0.16
C ARG A 51 -8.74 -37.99 -1.39
N LEU A 52 -7.58 -38.30 -1.95
CA LEU A 52 -7.13 -37.64 -3.17
C LEU A 52 -7.61 -38.41 -4.41
N THR A 53 -7.90 -37.65 -5.47
CA THR A 53 -8.28 -38.20 -6.80
C THR A 53 -7.05 -38.44 -7.68
N GLU A 54 -5.89 -37.90 -7.30
CA GLU A 54 -4.62 -37.95 -8.04
C GLU A 54 -3.44 -38.02 -7.06
N LYS A 55 -2.27 -38.45 -7.59
CA LYS A 55 -1.06 -38.63 -6.78
C LYS A 55 -0.54 -37.26 -6.27
N LEU A 56 -0.29 -37.22 -4.98
CA LEU A 56 0.41 -36.09 -4.34
C LEU A 56 1.91 -36.39 -4.30
N ASP A 57 2.72 -35.59 -4.97
CA ASP A 57 4.18 -35.74 -4.99
C ASP A 57 4.87 -34.95 -3.87
N ASP A 58 6.16 -35.22 -3.64
CA ASP A 58 6.96 -34.55 -2.61
C ASP A 58 7.10 -33.06 -2.86
N GLY A 59 7.22 -32.64 -4.12
CA GLY A 59 7.34 -31.24 -4.47
C GLY A 59 6.09 -30.44 -4.11
N ALA A 60 4.89 -31.00 -4.30
CA ALA A 60 3.64 -30.39 -3.89
C ALA A 60 3.53 -30.29 -2.36
N VAL A 61 4.01 -31.29 -1.61
CA VAL A 61 4.07 -31.24 -0.14
C VAL A 61 5.02 -30.15 0.33
N GLU A 62 6.20 -30.01 -0.27
CA GLU A 62 7.17 -28.95 0.04
C GLU A 62 6.62 -27.56 -0.26
N GLN A 63 5.94 -27.39 -1.39
CA GLN A 63 5.27 -26.13 -1.73
C GLN A 63 4.17 -25.75 -0.70
N MET A 64 3.40 -26.72 -0.22
CA MET A 64 2.41 -26.47 0.83
C MET A 64 3.07 -26.21 2.18
N GLN A 65 4.21 -26.83 2.47
CA GLN A 65 4.99 -26.56 3.68
C GLN A 65 5.54 -25.14 3.68
N SER A 66 6.00 -24.60 2.54
CA SER A 66 6.49 -23.23 2.41
C SER A 66 5.43 -22.15 2.70
N LEU A 67 4.15 -22.52 2.68
CA LEU A 67 3.04 -21.63 3.07
C LEU A 67 2.93 -21.40 4.59
N GLY A 68 3.76 -22.05 5.41
CA GLY A 68 3.78 -21.87 6.86
C GLY A 68 2.78 -22.77 7.62
N ILE A 69 2.44 -23.96 7.08
CA ILE A 69 1.57 -24.92 7.77
C ILE A 69 2.23 -25.49 9.04
N GLY A 70 1.40 -25.84 10.03
CA GLY A 70 1.88 -26.44 11.27
C GLY A 70 2.26 -27.93 11.14
N PRO A 71 2.95 -28.48 12.16
CA PRO A 71 3.52 -29.83 12.10
C PRO A 71 2.46 -30.94 11.97
N ARG A 72 1.26 -30.75 12.50
CA ARG A 72 0.17 -31.75 12.40
C ARG A 72 -0.40 -31.79 10.97
N THR A 73 -0.59 -30.62 10.36
CA THR A 73 -1.01 -30.49 8.96
C THR A 73 0.02 -31.11 8.03
N LEU A 74 1.32 -30.88 8.27
CA LEU A 74 2.39 -31.52 7.49
C LEU A 74 2.38 -33.04 7.61
N ALA A 75 2.17 -33.58 8.81
CA ALA A 75 2.06 -35.02 9.04
C ALA A 75 0.86 -35.63 8.27
N ALA A 76 -0.30 -34.94 8.28
CA ALA A 76 -1.47 -35.36 7.54
C ALA A 76 -1.25 -35.33 6.01
N LEU A 77 -0.55 -34.33 5.50
CA LEU A 77 -0.17 -34.24 4.06
C LEU A 77 0.75 -35.39 3.64
N ARG A 78 1.74 -35.74 4.47
CA ARG A 78 2.63 -36.88 4.20
C ARG A 78 1.85 -38.19 4.16
N LEU A 79 0.88 -38.36 5.05
CA LEU A 79 0.00 -39.53 5.03
C LEU A 79 -0.85 -39.58 3.76
N LEU A 80 -1.43 -38.46 3.32
CA LEU A 80 -2.17 -38.35 2.07
C LEU A 80 -1.28 -38.66 0.86
N ARG A 81 -0.03 -38.19 0.85
CA ARG A 81 0.96 -38.51 -0.17
C ARG A 81 1.17 -40.03 -0.25
N ASP A 82 1.40 -40.69 0.88
CA ASP A 82 1.63 -42.13 0.92
C ASP A 82 0.40 -42.91 0.48
N GLN A 83 -0.80 -42.49 0.84
CA GLN A 83 -2.06 -43.09 0.43
C GLN A 83 -2.36 -42.90 -1.08
N SER A 84 -1.86 -41.83 -1.67
CA SER A 84 -2.09 -41.49 -3.09
C SER A 84 -1.05 -42.05 -4.06
N GLN A 85 -0.05 -42.79 -3.59
CA GLN A 85 1.04 -43.35 -4.41
C GLN A 85 0.56 -44.21 -5.61
N GLY A 86 -0.58 -44.88 -5.47
CA GLY A 86 -1.17 -45.71 -6.52
C GLY A 86 -2.06 -44.96 -7.51
N LEU A 87 -2.27 -43.69 -7.31
CA LEU A 87 -3.11 -42.84 -8.19
C LEU A 87 -2.31 -42.30 -9.39
N ALA A 88 -3.00 -41.93 -10.46
CA ALA A 88 -2.39 -41.26 -11.59
C ALA A 88 -1.75 -39.92 -11.12
N ALA A 89 -0.61 -39.57 -11.72
CA ALA A 89 0.00 -38.26 -11.47
C ALA A 89 -1.00 -37.15 -11.80
N ALA A 90 -1.01 -36.12 -10.99
CA ALA A 90 -1.78 -34.90 -11.28
C ALA A 90 -1.42 -34.43 -12.69
N ALA A 91 -2.42 -34.25 -13.55
CA ALA A 91 -2.17 -33.64 -14.84
C ALA A 91 -1.46 -32.30 -14.63
N PRO A 92 -0.39 -31.97 -15.41
CA PRO A 92 0.25 -30.67 -15.31
C PRO A 92 -0.86 -29.63 -15.36
N ALA A 93 -0.97 -28.79 -14.31
CA ALA A 93 -1.95 -27.73 -14.32
C ALA A 93 -1.70 -26.91 -15.59
N ALA A 94 -2.64 -26.94 -16.53
CA ALA A 94 -2.61 -25.97 -17.61
C ALA A 94 -2.46 -24.60 -16.93
N PRO A 95 -1.52 -23.74 -17.36
CA PRO A 95 -1.39 -22.40 -16.80
C PRO A 95 -2.80 -21.82 -16.79
N GLU A 96 -3.29 -21.48 -15.61
CA GLU A 96 -4.56 -20.78 -15.50
C GLU A 96 -4.42 -19.56 -16.40
N ALA A 97 -5.25 -19.46 -17.45
CA ALA A 97 -5.18 -18.31 -18.34
C ALA A 97 -5.29 -17.07 -17.44
N PRO A 98 -4.38 -16.10 -17.59
CA PRO A 98 -4.44 -14.90 -16.78
C PRO A 98 -5.87 -14.35 -16.87
N PRO A 99 -6.48 -13.91 -15.76
CA PRO A 99 -7.83 -13.40 -15.77
C PRO A 99 -7.95 -12.34 -16.87
N ALA A 100 -9.02 -12.39 -17.64
CA ALA A 100 -9.21 -11.47 -18.76
C ALA A 100 -8.97 -10.03 -18.27
N PRO A 101 -8.17 -9.23 -18.98
CA PRO A 101 -7.89 -7.87 -18.57
C PRO A 101 -9.20 -7.11 -18.45
N ILE A 102 -9.35 -6.42 -17.32
CA ILE A 102 -10.52 -5.58 -17.07
C ILE A 102 -10.46 -4.43 -18.08
N PRO A 103 -11.52 -4.17 -18.86
CA PRO A 103 -11.49 -3.09 -19.82
C PRO A 103 -11.31 -1.75 -19.12
N PRO A 104 -10.68 -0.76 -19.78
CA PRO A 104 -10.59 0.60 -19.27
C PRO A 104 -11.99 1.19 -19.07
N PRO A 105 -12.18 2.15 -18.14
CA PRO A 105 -13.43 2.88 -18.00
C PRO A 105 -13.74 3.65 -19.30
N SER A 106 -15.00 3.92 -19.57
CA SER A 106 -15.40 4.73 -20.72
C SER A 106 -14.82 6.17 -20.62
N ALA A 107 -14.67 6.86 -21.75
CA ALA A 107 -14.21 8.25 -21.76
C ALA A 107 -15.12 9.18 -20.92
N GLU A 108 -16.42 8.90 -20.89
CA GLU A 108 -17.38 9.63 -20.07
C GLU A 108 -17.15 9.38 -18.58
N GLU A 109 -16.96 8.12 -18.18
CA GLU A 109 -16.61 7.74 -16.79
C GLU A 109 -15.29 8.39 -16.37
N GLN A 110 -14.25 8.34 -17.20
CA GLN A 110 -12.96 8.99 -16.92
C GLN A 110 -13.13 10.49 -16.68
N ALA A 111 -13.85 11.19 -17.55
CA ALA A 111 -14.09 12.63 -17.40
C ALA A 111 -14.88 12.98 -16.14
N ALA A 112 -15.91 12.18 -15.80
CA ALA A 112 -16.69 12.36 -14.59
C ALA A 112 -15.85 12.18 -13.33
N VAL A 113 -15.05 11.11 -13.26
CA VAL A 113 -14.14 10.82 -12.15
C VAL A 113 -13.14 11.97 -11.95
N ILE A 114 -12.50 12.45 -13.02
CA ILE A 114 -11.54 13.57 -12.94
C ILE A 114 -12.21 14.85 -12.46
N ALA A 115 -13.44 15.13 -12.88
CA ALA A 115 -14.19 16.30 -12.42
C ALA A 115 -14.50 16.23 -10.92
N GLU A 116 -14.93 15.08 -10.42
CA GLU A 116 -15.21 14.84 -8.99
C GLU A 116 -13.95 14.95 -8.13
N ILE A 117 -12.82 14.36 -8.59
CA ILE A 117 -11.55 14.45 -7.87
C ILE A 117 -11.07 15.90 -7.80
N ARG A 118 -11.21 16.66 -8.89
CA ARG A 118 -10.84 18.08 -8.90
C ARG A 118 -11.62 18.86 -7.85
N GLU A 119 -12.92 18.67 -7.81
CA GLU A 119 -13.76 19.32 -6.79
C GLU A 119 -13.35 18.91 -5.37
N TYR A 120 -13.12 17.61 -5.13
CA TYR A 120 -12.64 17.10 -3.86
C TYR A 120 -11.28 17.69 -3.47
N ALA A 121 -10.29 17.67 -4.37
CA ALA A 121 -8.93 18.14 -4.11
C ALA A 121 -8.89 19.64 -3.74
N LEU A 122 -9.68 20.46 -4.44
CA LEU A 122 -9.77 21.89 -4.17
C LEU A 122 -10.45 22.21 -2.83
N ARG A 123 -11.31 21.31 -2.33
CA ARG A 123 -11.97 21.44 -1.04
C ARG A 123 -11.25 20.70 0.09
N TYR A 124 -10.29 19.86 -0.24
CA TYR A 124 -9.67 18.92 0.69
C TYR A 124 -9.22 19.62 2.00
N THR A 125 -8.38 20.63 1.89
CA THR A 125 -7.87 21.38 3.07
C THR A 125 -8.96 22.05 3.89
N LYS A 126 -10.02 22.52 3.24
CA LYS A 126 -11.16 23.18 3.92
C LYS A 126 -12.03 22.17 4.68
N ASN A 127 -12.05 20.92 4.22
CA ASN A 127 -12.86 19.87 4.81
C ASN A 127 -12.12 19.09 5.91
N LEU A 128 -10.83 19.30 6.07
CA LEU A 128 -10.06 18.69 7.16
C LEU A 128 -10.40 19.33 8.50
N PRO A 129 -10.64 18.52 9.54
CA PRO A 129 -10.78 19.04 10.90
C PRO A 129 -9.42 19.47 11.44
N ASP A 130 -9.44 20.24 12.52
CA ASP A 130 -8.23 20.48 13.29
C ASP A 130 -7.76 19.19 13.98
N PHE A 131 -6.51 18.80 13.77
CA PHE A 131 -5.96 17.57 14.32
C PHE A 131 -4.47 17.70 14.68
N ILE A 132 -3.98 16.72 15.41
CA ILE A 132 -2.55 16.48 15.64
C ILE A 132 -2.23 15.06 15.18
N CYS A 133 -1.04 14.87 14.59
CA CYS A 133 -0.49 13.56 14.35
C CYS A 133 1.01 13.50 14.67
N THR A 134 1.54 12.29 14.71
CA THR A 134 2.97 12.05 14.79
C THR A 134 3.47 11.73 13.39
N GLN A 135 4.41 12.53 12.89
CA GLN A 135 5.18 12.22 11.69
C GLN A 135 6.52 11.63 12.09
N VAL A 136 6.85 10.47 11.52
CA VAL A 136 8.17 9.85 11.66
C VAL A 136 8.85 9.92 10.31
N THR A 137 9.96 10.64 10.22
CA THR A 137 10.75 10.78 8.98
C THR A 137 12.08 10.07 9.16
N ARG A 138 12.32 9.02 8.37
CA ARG A 138 13.63 8.36 8.26
C ARG A 138 14.35 8.94 7.07
N ARG A 139 15.49 9.58 7.31
CA ARG A 139 16.29 10.20 6.25
C ARG A 139 17.45 9.30 5.87
N TYR A 140 17.55 9.02 4.59
CA TYR A 140 18.60 8.19 4.03
C TYR A 140 19.40 8.98 3.00
N VAL A 141 20.67 8.60 2.86
CA VAL A 141 21.56 9.12 1.82
C VAL A 141 22.28 7.96 1.13
N ALA A 142 22.51 8.11 -0.16
CA ALA A 142 23.36 7.23 -0.95
C ALA A 142 24.22 8.07 -1.89
N ALA A 143 25.41 7.57 -2.27
CA ALA A 143 26.18 8.18 -3.33
C ALA A 143 25.51 7.92 -4.67
N THR A 144 25.57 8.88 -5.58
CA THR A 144 25.08 8.69 -6.96
C THR A 144 26.13 7.89 -7.75
N PRO A 145 25.88 6.61 -8.10
CA PRO A 145 26.82 5.82 -8.87
C PRO A 145 27.08 6.44 -10.25
N GLY A 146 28.33 6.83 -10.53
CA GLY A 146 28.71 7.40 -11.82
C GLY A 146 28.05 8.75 -12.17
N GLY A 147 27.54 9.48 -11.20
CA GLY A 147 26.87 10.76 -11.40
C GLY A 147 25.54 10.69 -12.17
N ARG A 148 24.97 9.51 -12.35
CA ARG A 148 23.70 9.30 -13.04
C ARG A 148 22.64 8.80 -12.08
N TYR A 149 21.59 9.57 -11.93
CA TYR A 149 20.40 9.17 -11.18
C TYR A 149 19.59 8.16 -12.00
N ASP A 150 19.28 6.99 -11.42
CA ASP A 150 18.33 6.03 -11.98
C ASP A 150 17.01 6.09 -11.18
N PRO A 151 15.95 6.68 -11.76
CA PRO A 151 14.67 6.82 -11.07
C PRO A 151 13.96 5.49 -10.80
N HIS A 152 14.29 4.43 -11.54
CA HIS A 152 13.64 3.13 -11.43
C HIS A 152 14.42 2.11 -10.60
N GLY A 153 15.62 2.48 -10.11
CA GLY A 153 16.39 1.64 -9.19
C GLY A 153 16.81 0.28 -9.76
N THR A 154 16.87 0.15 -11.09
CA THR A 154 17.29 -1.11 -11.76
C THR A 154 18.80 -1.32 -11.73
N GLY A 155 19.56 -0.28 -11.39
CA GLY A 155 20.97 -0.37 -11.04
C GLY A 155 21.08 -0.80 -9.58
N GLY A 156 21.51 -2.05 -9.34
CA GLY A 156 21.57 -2.76 -8.08
C GLY A 156 21.80 -1.90 -6.83
N ASP A 157 21.02 -2.23 -5.85
CA ASP A 157 21.09 -1.90 -4.43
C ASP A 157 22.00 -0.72 -4.08
N SER A 158 21.50 0.51 -4.35
CA SER A 158 22.17 1.70 -3.82
C SER A 158 22.19 1.52 -2.31
N SER A 159 23.37 1.38 -1.72
CA SER A 159 23.53 1.16 -0.28
C SER A 159 23.04 2.41 0.47
N TRP A 160 21.71 2.49 0.66
CA TRP A 160 21.08 3.54 1.43
C TRP A 160 21.59 3.50 2.86
N GLN A 161 22.16 4.60 3.31
CA GLN A 161 22.61 4.78 4.69
C GLN A 161 21.59 5.63 5.44
N LEU A 162 21.05 5.09 6.53
CA LEU A 162 20.21 5.86 7.43
C LEU A 162 21.04 6.96 8.08
N GLN A 163 20.69 8.20 7.83
CA GLN A 163 21.29 9.39 8.44
C GLN A 163 20.76 9.62 9.86
N ASP A 164 19.46 9.73 9.94
CA ASP A 164 18.76 9.94 11.21
C ASP A 164 17.27 9.58 11.07
N THR A 165 16.62 9.55 12.22
CA THR A 165 15.16 9.41 12.36
C THR A 165 14.63 10.59 13.14
N LEU A 166 13.69 11.30 12.54
CA LEU A 166 13.03 12.46 13.13
C LEU A 166 11.63 12.07 13.61
N THR A 167 11.28 12.44 14.83
CA THR A 167 9.89 12.37 15.31
C THR A 167 9.36 13.78 15.45
N ILE A 168 8.30 14.07 14.72
CA ILE A 168 7.73 15.40 14.58
C ILE A 168 6.29 15.37 15.07
N ARG A 169 5.93 16.30 15.93
CA ARG A 169 4.54 16.62 16.19
C ARG A 169 4.04 17.54 15.09
N LEU A 170 3.18 17.02 14.23
CA LEU A 170 2.50 17.83 13.25
C LEU A 170 1.12 18.21 13.78
N SER A 171 0.81 19.49 13.78
CA SER A 171 -0.52 20.00 14.06
C SER A 171 -1.10 20.70 12.84
N TYR A 172 -2.34 20.39 12.54
CA TYR A 172 -3.14 21.04 11.52
C TYR A 172 -4.24 21.84 12.23
N PHE A 173 -4.14 23.15 12.17
CA PHE A 173 -5.05 24.06 12.86
C PHE A 173 -5.36 25.27 11.97
N GLU A 174 -6.63 25.61 11.80
CA GLU A 174 -7.07 26.71 10.93
C GLU A 174 -6.45 26.63 9.51
N GLN A 175 -6.44 25.44 8.94
CA GLN A 175 -5.88 25.14 7.60
C GLN A 175 -4.37 25.44 7.47
N LYS A 176 -3.64 25.44 8.57
CA LYS A 176 -2.19 25.64 8.62
C LYS A 176 -1.50 24.44 9.26
N GLU A 177 -0.40 24.06 8.68
CA GLU A 177 0.48 23.02 9.20
C GLU A 177 1.57 23.64 10.08
N ASP A 178 1.76 23.10 11.28
CA ASP A 178 2.87 23.43 12.17
C ASP A 178 3.66 22.16 12.49
N TYR A 179 4.96 22.22 12.27
CA TYR A 179 5.89 21.10 12.42
C TYR A 179 6.82 21.37 13.60
N LYS A 180 6.59 20.69 14.71
CA LYS A 180 7.48 20.74 15.87
C LYS A 180 8.33 19.48 15.95
N LEU A 181 9.63 19.62 15.68
CA LEU A 181 10.59 18.54 15.88
C LEU A 181 10.69 18.22 17.38
N VAL A 182 10.51 16.96 17.75
CA VAL A 182 10.48 16.51 19.13
C VAL A 182 11.68 15.64 19.45
N LEU A 183 11.99 14.68 18.58
CA LEU A 183 13.12 13.76 18.74
C LEU A 183 13.97 13.73 17.48
N VAL A 184 15.29 13.59 17.66
CA VAL A 184 16.26 13.16 16.64
C VAL A 184 16.93 11.91 17.18
N ASN A 185 16.82 10.79 16.46
CA ASN A 185 17.35 9.49 16.91
C ASN A 185 16.93 9.14 18.35
N ASN A 186 15.64 9.29 18.65
CA ASN A 186 15.02 9.09 19.97
C ASN A 186 15.56 10.01 21.08
N THR A 187 16.33 11.06 20.75
CA THR A 187 16.82 12.04 21.71
C THR A 187 16.05 13.35 21.57
N ALA A 188 15.53 13.88 22.68
CA ALA A 188 14.77 15.13 22.68
C ALA A 188 15.60 16.31 22.15
N THR A 189 14.97 17.18 21.37
CA THR A 189 15.62 18.32 20.75
C THR A 189 14.71 19.56 20.78
N GLN A 190 15.35 20.73 20.69
CA GLN A 190 14.67 22.04 20.51
C GLN A 190 14.98 22.67 19.14
N GLN A 191 15.56 21.90 18.23
CA GLN A 191 15.89 22.38 16.89
C GLN A 191 14.60 22.69 16.10
N ASP A 192 14.66 23.72 15.27
CA ASP A 192 13.59 24.03 14.33
C ASP A 192 13.66 23.05 13.15
N TYR A 193 12.58 22.29 12.93
CA TYR A 193 12.48 21.32 11.84
C TYR A 193 12.85 21.93 10.48
N ARG A 194 12.35 23.14 10.20
CA ARG A 194 12.59 23.82 8.91
C ARG A 194 14.03 24.29 8.73
N LYS A 195 14.82 24.36 9.82
CA LYS A 195 16.23 24.78 9.80
C LYS A 195 17.20 23.62 9.87
N MET A 196 16.71 22.39 9.89
CA MET A 196 17.58 21.23 9.89
C MET A 196 18.45 21.18 8.63
N ALA A 197 19.65 20.65 8.79
CA ALA A 197 20.53 20.34 7.67
C ALA A 197 19.98 19.12 6.89
N GLY A 198 20.24 19.07 5.59
CA GLY A 198 19.72 18.03 4.70
C GLY A 198 18.33 18.31 4.17
N SER A 199 17.72 17.31 3.55
CA SER A 199 16.41 17.42 2.95
C SER A 199 15.30 17.37 4.01
N VAL A 200 14.29 18.20 3.86
CA VAL A 200 13.04 18.19 4.64
C VAL A 200 11.87 18.37 3.68
N SER A 201 10.74 17.78 4.01
CA SER A 201 9.48 17.92 3.27
C SER A 201 8.41 18.59 4.13
N THR A 202 7.48 19.27 3.50
CA THR A 202 6.32 19.91 4.14
C THR A 202 5.20 20.06 3.12
N GLY A 203 3.94 20.12 3.56
CA GLY A 203 2.79 20.40 2.69
C GLY A 203 2.06 19.14 2.22
N GLU A 204 2.17 18.02 2.94
CA GLU A 204 1.54 16.75 2.62
C GLU A 204 0.00 16.80 2.78
N PHE A 205 -0.52 17.77 3.55
CA PHE A 205 -1.94 17.90 3.86
C PHE A 205 -2.70 18.78 2.86
N GLY A 206 -2.49 18.56 1.58
CA GLY A 206 -3.31 19.10 0.51
C GLY A 206 -2.61 20.03 -0.46
N SER A 207 -1.40 20.48 -0.20
CA SER A 207 -0.64 21.33 -1.15
C SER A 207 -0.39 20.61 -2.46
N MET A 208 0.01 19.34 -2.41
CA MET A 208 0.24 18.52 -3.62
C MET A 208 -1.06 18.28 -4.41
N LEU A 209 -2.17 17.92 -3.74
CA LEU A 209 -3.45 17.76 -4.42
C LEU A 209 -3.90 19.06 -5.05
N ARG A 210 -3.78 20.17 -4.35
CA ARG A 210 -4.13 21.48 -4.89
C ARG A 210 -3.27 21.79 -6.10
N GLU A 211 -1.95 21.63 -6.01
CA GLU A 211 -1.01 21.91 -7.10
C GLU A 211 -1.38 21.14 -8.38
N ILE A 212 -1.79 19.86 -8.26
CA ILE A 212 -2.15 19.03 -9.41
C ILE A 212 -3.52 19.41 -9.98
N PHE A 213 -4.51 19.71 -9.13
CA PHE A 213 -5.90 19.85 -9.55
C PHE A 213 -6.38 21.32 -9.67
N GLU A 214 -5.53 22.29 -9.31
CA GLU A 214 -5.84 23.72 -9.53
C GLU A 214 -6.11 23.98 -11.02
N PRO A 215 -7.22 24.63 -11.41
CA PRO A 215 -7.51 24.91 -12.81
C PRO A 215 -6.39 25.67 -13.55
N ALA A 216 -5.63 26.51 -12.81
CA ALA A 216 -4.53 27.29 -13.37
C ALA A 216 -3.35 26.44 -13.87
N THR A 217 -3.17 25.23 -13.35
CA THR A 217 -2.11 24.31 -13.76
C THR A 217 -2.38 23.67 -15.11
N GLU A 218 -3.64 23.67 -15.56
CA GLU A 218 -4.06 23.02 -16.81
C GLU A 218 -3.54 21.59 -16.94
N ALA A 219 -3.51 20.85 -15.81
CA ALA A 219 -3.03 19.47 -15.79
C ALA A 219 -3.81 18.61 -16.80
N HIS A 220 -3.06 17.92 -17.65
CA HIS A 220 -3.62 16.97 -18.61
C HIS A 220 -3.64 15.58 -18.00
N PHE A 221 -4.81 14.90 -18.03
CA PHE A 221 -5.01 13.57 -17.45
C PHE A 221 -5.33 12.57 -18.56
N GLU A 222 -4.69 11.38 -18.47
CA GLU A 222 -4.96 10.25 -19.35
C GLU A 222 -5.10 8.97 -18.50
N TRP A 223 -6.02 8.10 -18.93
CA TRP A 223 -6.13 6.76 -18.34
C TRP A 223 -4.81 6.01 -18.47
N ASP A 224 -4.41 5.29 -17.40
CA ASP A 224 -3.20 4.47 -17.39
C ASP A 224 -3.55 2.99 -17.18
N HIS A 225 -3.99 2.60 -15.99
CA HIS A 225 -4.33 1.22 -15.68
C HIS A 225 -5.25 1.07 -14.46
N TRP A 226 -5.74 -0.15 -14.26
CA TRP A 226 -6.38 -0.56 -13.02
C TRP A 226 -5.34 -0.99 -11.99
N ALA A 227 -5.40 -0.44 -10.79
CA ALA A 227 -4.54 -0.81 -9.66
C ALA A 227 -5.36 -1.40 -8.51
N THR A 228 -4.65 -1.96 -7.54
CA THR A 228 -5.21 -2.33 -6.24
C THR A 228 -4.30 -1.79 -5.14
N LEU A 229 -4.84 -0.96 -4.27
CA LEU A 229 -4.14 -0.41 -3.10
C LEU A 229 -4.91 -0.77 -1.84
N ARG A 230 -4.26 -1.41 -0.87
CA ARG A 230 -4.89 -1.82 0.41
C ARG A 230 -6.23 -2.55 0.19
N SER A 231 -6.23 -3.52 -0.73
CA SER A 231 -7.40 -4.31 -1.17
C SER A 231 -8.53 -3.49 -1.81
N ARG A 232 -8.31 -2.21 -2.13
CA ARG A 232 -9.26 -1.35 -2.84
C ARG A 232 -8.88 -1.24 -4.31
N ARG A 233 -9.85 -1.41 -5.18
CA ARG A 233 -9.63 -1.19 -6.62
C ARG A 233 -9.54 0.31 -6.89
N ALA A 234 -8.51 0.69 -7.63
CA ALA A 234 -8.25 2.07 -8.01
C ALA A 234 -8.19 2.26 -9.53
N LEU A 235 -8.76 3.37 -9.97
CA LEU A 235 -8.47 3.93 -11.30
C LEU A 235 -7.14 4.67 -11.22
N THR A 236 -6.25 4.42 -12.17
CA THR A 236 -4.97 5.13 -12.24
C THR A 236 -4.93 6.02 -13.47
N PHE A 237 -4.69 7.30 -13.24
CA PHE A 237 -4.49 8.28 -14.31
C PHE A 237 -3.07 8.81 -14.25
N LYS A 238 -2.39 8.83 -15.38
CA LYS A 238 -1.17 9.63 -15.52
C LYS A 238 -1.56 11.08 -15.78
N TYR A 239 -0.72 11.99 -15.31
CA TYR A 239 -0.92 13.41 -15.57
C TYR A 239 0.41 14.11 -15.86
N ASP A 240 0.34 15.26 -16.53
CA ASP A 240 1.45 16.16 -16.71
C ASP A 240 1.04 17.62 -16.60
N VAL A 241 1.98 18.43 -16.13
CA VAL A 241 1.86 19.88 -15.99
C VAL A 241 3.08 20.55 -16.62
N ALA A 242 2.82 21.45 -17.54
CA ALA A 242 3.87 22.21 -18.22
C ALA A 242 4.56 23.20 -17.25
N LYS A 243 5.85 23.46 -17.44
CA LYS A 243 6.63 24.39 -16.61
C LYS A 243 5.95 25.77 -16.43
N ALA A 244 5.35 26.31 -17.49
CA ALA A 244 4.68 27.61 -17.44
C ALA A 244 3.43 27.64 -16.56
N ARG A 245 2.93 26.47 -16.15
CA ARG A 245 1.73 26.28 -15.32
C ARG A 245 2.04 25.70 -13.94
N SER A 246 3.29 25.33 -13.70
CA SER A 246 3.76 24.78 -12.44
C SER A 246 3.98 25.87 -11.40
N HIS A 247 3.60 25.57 -10.14
CA HIS A 247 3.93 26.36 -8.96
C HIS A 247 4.81 25.57 -7.98
N TRP A 248 5.19 24.34 -8.36
CA TRP A 248 6.07 23.51 -7.55
C TRP A 248 7.49 24.08 -7.55
N VAL A 249 8.01 24.42 -6.39
CA VAL A 249 9.33 25.01 -6.21
C VAL A 249 10.31 23.95 -5.68
N LEU A 250 11.39 23.72 -6.41
CA LEU A 250 12.57 23.04 -5.92
C LEU A 250 13.50 24.08 -5.28
N ASP A 251 13.80 23.93 -4.00
CA ASP A 251 14.69 24.83 -3.27
C ASP A 251 15.96 24.09 -2.85
N TYR A 252 17.10 24.56 -3.31
CA TYR A 252 18.41 24.05 -2.93
C TYR A 252 19.06 24.98 -1.93
N GLN A 253 19.22 24.50 -0.68
CA GLN A 253 19.91 25.20 0.41
C GLN A 253 19.38 26.63 0.68
N ARG A 254 18.14 26.92 0.34
CA ARG A 254 17.52 28.28 0.43
C ARG A 254 18.26 29.36 -0.34
N GLN A 255 19.09 28.99 -1.30
CA GLN A 255 19.91 29.90 -2.11
C GLN A 255 19.50 29.90 -3.57
N GLN A 256 19.05 28.79 -4.08
CA GLN A 256 18.67 28.61 -5.47
C GLN A 256 17.32 27.95 -5.57
N GLN A 257 16.43 28.54 -6.34
CA GLN A 257 15.08 28.02 -6.57
C GLN A 257 14.83 27.80 -8.05
N PHE A 258 14.09 26.75 -8.36
CA PHE A 258 13.67 26.42 -9.71
C PHE A 258 12.25 25.87 -9.70
N VAL A 259 11.46 26.26 -10.70
CA VAL A 259 10.11 25.74 -10.92
C VAL A 259 10.16 24.78 -12.11
N PRO A 260 10.07 23.45 -11.89
CA PRO A 260 10.09 22.46 -12.97
C PRO A 260 8.72 22.28 -13.63
N ALA A 261 8.66 21.72 -14.82
CA ALA A 261 7.52 20.92 -15.23
C ALA A 261 7.45 19.66 -14.36
N TYR A 262 6.29 19.02 -14.26
CA TYR A 262 6.17 17.78 -13.51
C TYR A 262 5.12 16.85 -14.10
N SER A 263 5.22 15.58 -13.77
CA SER A 263 4.26 14.55 -14.15
C SER A 263 4.14 13.52 -13.04
N GLY A 264 3.14 12.67 -13.12
CA GLY A 264 2.95 11.61 -12.14
C GLY A 264 1.71 10.77 -12.38
N LEU A 265 1.33 10.03 -11.35
CA LEU A 265 0.14 9.17 -11.34
C LEU A 265 -0.78 9.58 -10.20
N VAL A 266 -2.08 9.49 -10.45
CA VAL A 266 -3.13 9.64 -9.43
C VAL A 266 -3.92 8.34 -9.37
N TYR A 267 -3.99 7.75 -8.19
CA TYR A 267 -4.74 6.54 -7.90
C TYR A 267 -6.04 6.89 -7.18
N VAL A 268 -7.14 6.57 -7.79
CA VAL A 268 -8.47 6.97 -7.36
C VAL A 268 -9.28 5.76 -6.95
N ASP A 269 -9.78 5.73 -5.74
CA ASP A 269 -10.69 4.68 -5.29
C ASP A 269 -11.93 4.59 -6.21
N ARG A 270 -12.19 3.40 -6.75
CA ARG A 270 -13.29 3.20 -7.67
C ARG A 270 -14.68 3.47 -7.08
N GLU A 271 -14.84 3.22 -5.77
CA GLU A 271 -16.16 3.33 -5.12
C GLU A 271 -16.43 4.73 -4.60
N THR A 272 -15.40 5.41 -4.08
CA THR A 272 -15.57 6.70 -3.41
C THR A 272 -15.04 7.88 -4.22
N HIS A 273 -14.36 7.63 -5.34
CA HIS A 273 -13.65 8.61 -6.17
C HIS A 273 -12.69 9.52 -5.37
N GLN A 274 -12.14 9.00 -4.26
CA GLN A 274 -11.14 9.72 -3.47
C GLN A 274 -9.73 9.29 -3.85
N VAL A 275 -8.77 10.19 -3.70
CA VAL A 275 -7.38 9.95 -4.06
C VAL A 275 -6.68 9.10 -3.02
N LEU A 276 -6.33 7.86 -3.34
CA LEU A 276 -5.61 6.94 -2.44
C LEU A 276 -4.10 7.10 -2.50
N ARG A 277 -3.56 7.54 -3.63
CA ARG A 277 -2.14 7.82 -3.85
C ARG A 277 -1.96 8.87 -4.93
N VAL A 278 -0.94 9.65 -4.79
CA VAL A 278 -0.45 10.56 -5.82
C VAL A 278 1.07 10.48 -5.89
N SER A 279 1.63 10.53 -7.10
CA SER A 279 3.06 10.73 -7.30
C SER A 279 3.31 11.99 -8.10
N MET A 280 4.47 12.61 -7.89
CA MET A 280 4.92 13.81 -8.60
C MET A 280 6.41 13.69 -8.88
N VAL A 281 6.80 13.84 -10.14
CA VAL A 281 8.20 13.74 -10.57
C VAL A 281 8.56 15.00 -11.36
N SER A 282 9.65 15.66 -10.97
CA SER A 282 10.15 16.86 -11.66
C SER A 282 10.67 16.53 -13.06
N ARG A 283 10.37 17.40 -14.02
CA ARG A 283 10.86 17.31 -15.41
C ARG A 283 11.49 18.63 -15.84
N ASP A 284 12.27 18.57 -16.90
CA ASP A 284 12.88 19.75 -17.54
C ASP A 284 13.74 20.57 -16.56
N VAL A 285 14.39 19.89 -15.60
CA VAL A 285 15.33 20.54 -14.68
C VAL A 285 16.64 20.80 -15.40
N PRO A 286 17.16 22.05 -15.41
CA PRO A 286 18.40 22.40 -16.08
C PRO A 286 19.61 21.64 -15.53
N ALA A 287 20.56 21.36 -16.41
CA ALA A 287 21.76 20.61 -16.03
C ALA A 287 22.72 21.40 -15.10
N ASP A 288 22.57 22.68 -14.96
CA ASP A 288 23.32 23.55 -14.05
C ASP A 288 22.63 23.76 -12.68
N PHE A 289 21.34 23.37 -12.55
CA PHE A 289 20.67 23.41 -11.26
C PHE A 289 21.15 22.23 -10.36
N PRO A 290 21.44 22.44 -9.08
CA PRO A 290 22.04 21.39 -8.22
C PRO A 290 21.16 20.16 -8.05
N ILE A 291 19.82 20.32 -7.89
CA ILE A 291 18.89 19.20 -7.87
C ILE A 291 18.68 18.75 -9.32
N ARG A 292 18.91 17.48 -9.60
CA ARG A 292 18.74 16.86 -10.93
C ARG A 292 17.34 16.32 -11.12
N GLN A 293 16.78 15.78 -10.04
CA GLN A 293 15.45 15.22 -10.01
C GLN A 293 14.89 15.27 -8.58
N ALA A 294 13.61 15.49 -8.49
CA ALA A 294 12.83 15.31 -7.27
C ALA A 294 11.59 14.48 -7.60
N GLU A 295 11.29 13.54 -6.72
CA GLU A 295 10.14 12.64 -6.81
C GLU A 295 9.49 12.54 -5.44
N THR A 296 8.17 12.56 -5.40
CA THR A 296 7.40 12.29 -4.18
C THR A 296 6.24 11.36 -4.51
N VAL A 297 6.05 10.34 -3.68
CA VAL A 297 4.86 9.48 -3.68
C VAL A 297 4.17 9.66 -2.34
N LEU A 298 2.90 10.06 -2.35
CA LEU A 298 2.11 10.29 -1.16
C LEU A 298 0.90 9.36 -1.14
N ASP A 299 0.83 8.50 -0.15
CA ASP A 299 -0.28 7.61 0.14
C ASP A 299 -1.24 8.24 1.14
N TYR A 300 -2.53 8.06 0.91
CA TYR A 300 -3.61 8.45 1.82
C TYR A 300 -4.36 7.22 2.31
N ASP A 301 -4.83 7.25 3.54
CA ASP A 301 -5.73 6.23 4.07
C ASP A 301 -6.77 6.83 5.02
N TYR A 302 -7.85 6.07 5.22
CA TYR A 302 -8.94 6.50 6.08
C TYR A 302 -8.56 6.43 7.56
N GLN A 303 -8.63 7.57 8.22
CA GLN A 303 -8.42 7.72 9.65
C GLN A 303 -9.72 8.16 10.33
N THR A 304 -10.00 7.60 11.50
CA THR A 304 -11.14 8.02 12.31
C THR A 304 -10.71 9.07 13.32
N LEU A 305 -11.29 10.26 13.20
CA LEU A 305 -11.11 11.35 14.16
C LEU A 305 -12.45 11.63 14.84
N SER A 306 -12.54 11.36 16.13
CA SER A 306 -13.82 11.28 16.84
C SER A 306 -14.74 10.25 16.16
N ASP A 307 -15.92 10.63 15.69
CA ASP A 307 -16.88 9.71 15.06
C ASP A 307 -16.92 9.82 13.52
N HIS A 308 -15.97 10.55 12.91
CA HIS A 308 -15.93 10.80 11.47
C HIS A 308 -14.68 10.20 10.84
N ARG A 309 -14.82 9.69 9.62
CA ARG A 309 -13.72 9.18 8.80
C ARG A 309 -13.23 10.26 7.84
N PHE A 310 -11.92 10.47 7.84
CA PHE A 310 -11.24 11.39 6.94
C PHE A 310 -10.15 10.63 6.17
N LEU A 311 -9.96 10.97 4.91
CA LEU A 311 -8.81 10.49 4.14
C LEU A 311 -7.62 11.39 4.47
N LEU A 312 -6.60 10.84 5.12
CA LEU A 312 -5.43 11.59 5.60
C LEU A 312 -4.15 10.93 5.09
N PRO A 313 -3.03 11.67 4.99
CA PRO A 313 -1.72 11.10 4.67
C PRO A 313 -1.40 9.89 5.53
N LEU A 314 -0.94 8.82 4.90
CA LEU A 314 -0.46 7.61 5.55
C LEU A 314 1.05 7.55 5.52
N LYS A 315 1.61 7.79 4.34
CA LYS A 315 3.04 7.69 4.06
C LYS A 315 3.43 8.59 2.90
N ALA A 316 4.61 9.21 2.99
CA ALA A 316 5.28 9.84 1.87
C ALA A 316 6.67 9.23 1.66
N ASP A 317 7.08 9.03 0.40
CA ASP A 317 8.44 8.67 0.00
C ASP A 317 8.93 9.76 -0.94
N THR A 318 9.85 10.59 -0.46
CA THR A 318 10.42 11.69 -1.26
C THR A 318 11.87 11.39 -1.57
N ARG A 319 12.25 11.46 -2.83
CA ARG A 319 13.59 11.23 -3.33
C ARG A 319 14.12 12.45 -4.05
N ILE A 320 15.32 12.86 -3.71
CA ILE A 320 15.98 14.02 -4.30
C ILE A 320 17.38 13.60 -4.76
N GLY A 321 17.63 13.73 -6.05
CA GLY A 321 18.92 13.44 -6.66
C GLY A 321 19.67 14.73 -6.98
N THR A 322 20.94 14.79 -6.55
CA THR A 322 21.92 15.78 -7.01
C THR A 322 22.98 15.11 -7.89
N SER A 323 23.97 15.83 -8.35
CA SER A 323 25.13 15.24 -9.08
C SER A 323 25.95 14.27 -8.23
N GLU A 324 25.91 14.40 -6.90
CA GLU A 324 26.80 13.69 -5.98
C GLU A 324 26.06 12.71 -5.06
N THR A 325 24.85 13.04 -4.68
CA THR A 325 24.09 12.33 -3.65
C THR A 325 22.65 12.07 -4.04
N LEU A 326 22.12 10.97 -3.54
CA LEU A 326 20.70 10.66 -3.49
C LEU A 326 20.23 10.81 -2.05
N SER A 327 19.19 11.57 -1.83
CA SER A 327 18.49 11.67 -0.54
C SER A 327 17.12 11.01 -0.64
N ARG A 328 16.72 10.30 0.40
CA ARG A 328 15.38 9.73 0.54
C ARG A 328 14.82 10.07 1.90
N LEU A 329 13.59 10.57 1.91
CA LEU A 329 12.78 10.76 3.10
C LEU A 329 11.65 9.73 3.07
N ASP A 330 11.64 8.85 4.06
CA ASP A 330 10.55 7.88 4.30
C ASP A 330 9.73 8.41 5.48
N GLU A 331 8.55 8.96 5.19
CA GLU A 331 7.72 9.69 6.14
C GLU A 331 6.44 8.91 6.41
N GLU A 332 6.14 8.68 7.67
CA GLU A 332 4.94 7.97 8.11
C GLU A 332 4.12 8.87 9.04
N PHE A 333 2.82 8.98 8.77
CA PHE A 333 1.88 9.81 9.54
C PHE A 333 0.98 8.92 10.37
N ARG A 334 1.02 9.08 11.69
CA ARG A 334 0.37 8.17 12.63
C ARG A 334 -0.24 8.87 13.81
N LEU A 335 -1.00 8.13 14.60
CA LEU A 335 -1.56 8.60 15.86
C LEU A 335 -2.38 9.88 15.70
N TYR A 336 -3.17 9.92 14.64
CA TYR A 336 -4.09 11.01 14.38
C TYR A 336 -5.10 11.16 15.52
N ARG A 337 -5.29 12.39 15.98
CA ARG A 337 -6.27 12.74 17.00
C ARG A 337 -6.76 14.17 16.82
N LYS A 338 -7.98 14.44 17.27
CA LYS A 338 -8.54 15.80 17.25
C LYS A 338 -7.63 16.75 18.03
N PHE A 339 -7.43 17.95 17.50
CA PHE A 339 -6.71 19.01 18.21
C PHE A 339 -7.42 19.33 19.53
N SER A 340 -6.69 19.29 20.64
CA SER A 340 -7.17 19.63 21.97
C SER A 340 -6.04 20.32 22.75
N THR A 341 -6.36 21.34 23.51
CA THR A 341 -5.40 22.10 24.33
C THR A 341 -4.85 21.29 25.51
N GLU A 342 -5.48 20.14 25.85
CA GLU A 342 -5.13 19.31 27.02
C GLU A 342 -4.38 18.01 26.67
N SER A 343 -3.95 17.82 25.41
CA SER A 343 -3.33 16.58 24.99
C SER A 343 -1.87 16.45 25.46
N GLU A 344 -1.62 15.66 26.49
CA GLU A 344 -0.28 15.16 26.81
C GLU A 344 0.12 14.08 25.80
N ILE A 345 1.21 14.30 25.08
CA ILE A 345 1.69 13.37 24.03
C ILE A 345 2.93 12.66 24.55
N LYS A 346 2.83 11.33 24.71
CA LYS A 346 4.02 10.46 24.83
C LYS A 346 4.56 10.22 23.43
N TYR A 347 5.83 10.53 23.24
CA TYR A 347 6.52 10.34 21.96
C TYR A 347 7.33 9.06 22.02
N ASP A 348 6.85 8.02 21.34
CA ASP A 348 7.63 6.86 20.98
C ASP A 348 7.71 6.80 19.45
N THR A 349 8.85 6.41 18.91
CA THR A 349 8.97 6.16 17.47
C THR A 349 8.30 4.83 17.15
N PRO A 350 7.16 4.81 16.46
CA PRO A 350 6.49 3.56 16.14
C PRO A 350 7.31 2.71 15.16
N GLU A 351 7.05 1.39 15.14
CA GLU A 351 7.64 0.50 14.15
C GLU A 351 7.21 0.88 12.72
N PRO A 352 8.06 0.60 11.71
CA PRO A 352 7.73 0.88 10.31
C PRO A 352 6.42 0.23 9.87
N LEU A 353 5.71 0.89 8.95
CA LEU A 353 4.53 0.32 8.32
C LEU A 353 4.91 -0.94 7.52
N PRO A 354 4.08 -2.01 7.59
CA PRO A 354 4.25 -3.18 6.73
C PRO A 354 4.23 -2.81 5.24
N ALA A 355 5.06 -3.45 4.44
CA ALA A 355 5.22 -3.13 3.02
C ALA A 355 3.93 -3.32 2.20
N ASP A 356 3.07 -4.27 2.59
CA ASP A 356 1.78 -4.55 1.95
C ASP A 356 0.79 -3.38 2.05
N GLN A 357 0.96 -2.46 3.00
CA GLN A 357 0.13 -1.26 3.10
C GLN A 357 0.47 -0.20 2.05
N THR A 358 1.65 -0.26 1.46
CA THR A 358 2.12 0.75 0.50
C THR A 358 2.52 0.18 -0.86
N GLN A 359 2.54 -1.15 -1.04
CA GLN A 359 2.78 -1.77 -2.34
C GLN A 359 1.49 -1.86 -3.16
N GLU A 360 1.60 -1.64 -4.45
CA GLU A 360 0.52 -1.91 -5.40
C GLU A 360 0.33 -3.42 -5.52
N GLN A 361 -0.91 -3.85 -5.44
CA GLN A 361 -1.30 -5.25 -5.53
C GLN A 361 -1.84 -5.55 -6.93
N ALA A 362 -1.66 -6.79 -7.39
CA ALA A 362 -2.26 -7.24 -8.64
C ALA A 362 -3.79 -7.07 -8.61
N PRO A 363 -4.43 -6.68 -9.72
CA PRO A 363 -5.89 -6.53 -9.79
C PRO A 363 -6.58 -7.83 -9.41
N HIS A 364 -7.41 -7.83 -8.38
CA HIS A 364 -8.25 -8.97 -8.08
C HIS A 364 -9.41 -9.06 -9.06
N ALA A 365 -9.70 -10.28 -9.55
CA ALA A 365 -10.90 -10.53 -10.34
C ALA A 365 -12.16 -10.09 -9.53
N PRO A 366 -13.20 -9.57 -10.19
CA PRO A 366 -14.44 -9.23 -9.51
C PRO A 366 -15.03 -10.50 -8.89
N ARG A 367 -15.46 -10.41 -7.62
CA ARG A 367 -16.29 -11.43 -6.97
C ARG A 367 -17.69 -11.38 -7.53
#